data_92b8c805713f788067b32bcfaa94ef6f
#
_entry.id   92b8c805713f788067b32bcfaa94ef6f
#
_cell.length_a   1.000
_cell.length_b   1.000
_cell.length_c   1.000
_cell.angle_alpha   90.00
_cell.angle_beta   90.00
_cell.angle_gamma   90.00
#
_symmetry.space_group_name_H-M   'P 1'
#
loop_
_entity.id
_entity.type
_entity.pdbx_description
1 polymer ?
#
loop_
_entity_poly.entity_id
_entity_poly.type
_entity_poly.pdbx_seq_one_letter_code
_entity_poly.pdbx_strand_id
1 'polypeptide(L)'
;MEKIIFIETGTGTDVHGQNITKACVRAVENAIHFNSMPGIKDYLPDHDLHNMKVNVRLAVPCDKELVDIERVKEEIPYGTVTVEVIDGGMATTSGILLEDKDDKNDLMYIVNAAVEVGY
;
A
#
# COMPACT_ATOMS: atom_id res chain seq x y z
N MET A 1 6.85 -6.87 15.56
CA MET A 1 8.14 -6.89 14.82
C MET A 1 9.24 -6.49 15.76
N GLU A 2 10.24 -7.32 15.90
CA GLU A 2 11.37 -7.06 16.82
C GLU A 2 12.36 -6.07 16.21
N LYS A 3 12.60 -6.16 14.91
CA LYS A 3 13.57 -5.32 14.24
C LYS A 3 13.10 -4.95 12.84
N ILE A 4 13.12 -3.66 12.55
CA ILE A 4 12.89 -3.13 11.20
C ILE A 4 14.25 -3.11 10.49
N ILE A 5 14.31 -3.76 9.33
CA ILE A 5 15.52 -3.80 8.51
C ILE A 5 15.52 -2.61 7.55
N PHE A 6 14.39 -2.35 6.89
CA PHE A 6 14.24 -1.20 6.00
C PHE A 6 12.78 -0.77 5.89
N ILE A 7 12.58 0.44 5.40
CA ILE A 7 11.25 1.02 5.18
C ILE A 7 11.22 1.54 3.74
N GLU A 8 10.16 1.17 3.03
CA GLU A 8 9.88 1.67 1.69
C GLU A 8 8.64 2.54 1.73
N THR A 9 8.61 3.60 0.93
CA THR A 9 7.45 4.49 0.86
C THR A 9 6.95 4.60 -0.57
N GLY A 10 5.65 4.82 -0.71
CA GLY A 10 5.04 4.92 -2.01
C GLY A 10 3.75 5.72 -1.99
N THR A 11 3.31 6.08 -3.18
CA THR A 11 2.07 6.81 -3.42
C THR A 11 1.27 6.11 -4.49
N GLY A 12 -0.03 6.00 -4.30
CA GLY A 12 -0.93 5.41 -5.27
C GLY A 12 -2.15 6.30 -5.48
N THR A 13 -2.60 6.39 -6.72
CA THR A 13 -3.71 7.26 -7.08
C THR A 13 -4.75 6.49 -7.88
N ASP A 14 -6.02 6.69 -7.54
CA ASP A 14 -7.14 6.33 -8.39
C ASP A 14 -7.79 7.61 -8.91
N VAL A 15 -7.57 7.91 -10.18
CA VAL A 15 -8.01 9.18 -10.78
C VAL A 15 -9.51 9.17 -11.04
N HIS A 16 -10.06 8.04 -11.46
CA HIS A 16 -11.47 7.87 -11.76
C HIS A 16 -12.04 6.60 -11.12
N GLY A 17 -13.30 6.67 -10.70
CA GLY A 17 -14.00 5.54 -10.10
C GLY A 17 -14.04 5.53 -8.58
N GLN A 18 -13.23 6.36 -7.92
CA GLN A 18 -13.19 6.49 -6.46
C GLN A 18 -13.07 5.13 -5.75
N ASN A 19 -12.15 4.30 -6.23
CA ASN A 19 -11.88 2.99 -5.65
C ASN A 19 -10.68 3.09 -4.71
N ILE A 20 -10.94 3.13 -3.41
CA ILE A 20 -9.90 3.30 -2.41
C ILE A 20 -8.94 2.11 -2.35
N THR A 21 -9.42 0.89 -2.54
CA THR A 21 -8.56 -0.30 -2.57
C THR A 21 -7.56 -0.24 -3.73
N LYS A 22 -8.01 0.20 -4.90
CA LYS A 22 -7.14 0.35 -6.07
C LYS A 22 -6.02 1.34 -5.80
N ALA A 23 -6.33 2.49 -5.18
CA ALA A 23 -5.32 3.47 -4.79
C ALA A 23 -4.33 2.89 -3.77
N CYS A 24 -4.82 2.13 -2.80
CA CYS A 24 -3.98 1.45 -1.82
C CYS A 24 -3.03 0.43 -2.46
N VAL A 25 -3.54 -0.40 -3.36
CA VAL A 25 -2.73 -1.40 -4.08
C VAL A 25 -1.62 -0.69 -4.88
N ARG A 26 -1.95 0.39 -5.58
CA ARG A 26 -0.97 1.17 -6.33
C ARG A 26 0.09 1.80 -5.43
N ALA A 27 -0.29 2.24 -4.24
CA ALA A 27 0.64 2.81 -3.27
C ALA A 27 1.65 1.76 -2.80
N VAL A 28 1.19 0.54 -2.50
CA VAL A 28 2.07 -0.57 -2.11
C VAL A 28 2.97 -0.97 -3.27
N GLU A 29 2.43 -1.11 -4.48
CA GLU A 29 3.22 -1.41 -5.67
C GLU A 29 4.32 -0.36 -5.89
N ASN A 30 3.98 0.92 -5.75
CA ASN A 30 4.96 2.00 -5.88
C ASN A 30 6.06 1.87 -4.82
N ALA A 31 5.70 1.54 -3.59
CA ALA A 31 6.67 1.39 -2.51
C ALA A 31 7.66 0.25 -2.77
N ILE A 32 7.18 -0.92 -3.25
CA ILE A 32 8.00 -2.12 -3.33
C ILE A 32 8.65 -2.37 -4.69
N HIS A 33 8.10 -1.85 -5.79
CA HIS A 33 8.58 -2.18 -7.13
C HIS A 33 9.79 -1.38 -7.59
N PHE A 34 10.14 -0.30 -6.90
CA PHE A 34 11.31 0.51 -7.25
C PHE A 34 12.58 0.10 -6.51
N ASN A 35 12.47 -0.85 -5.60
CA ASN A 35 13.57 -1.24 -4.73
C ASN A 35 13.86 -2.72 -4.88
N SER A 36 15.09 -3.09 -4.60
CA SER A 36 15.50 -4.47 -4.55
C SER A 36 16.47 -4.63 -3.37
N MET A 37 16.23 -5.65 -2.57
CA MET A 37 17.14 -5.99 -1.47
C MET A 37 17.54 -7.47 -1.56
N PRO A 38 18.43 -7.81 -2.48
CA PRO A 38 18.81 -9.20 -2.72
C PRO A 38 19.45 -9.86 -1.51
N GLY A 39 20.06 -9.10 -0.61
CA GLY A 39 20.66 -9.61 0.60
C GLY A 39 19.72 -9.78 1.79
N ILE A 40 18.39 -9.65 1.61
CA ILE A 40 17.44 -9.67 2.72
C ILE A 40 17.56 -10.92 3.59
N LYS A 41 17.81 -12.08 3.00
CA LYS A 41 17.91 -13.33 3.75
C LYS A 41 19.02 -13.30 4.81
N ASP A 42 20.11 -12.58 4.54
CA ASP A 42 21.25 -12.50 5.46
C ASP A 42 20.90 -11.82 6.79
N TYR A 43 19.83 -11.03 6.79
CA TYR A 43 19.37 -10.28 7.97
C TYR A 43 18.18 -10.93 8.67
N LEU A 44 17.58 -11.95 8.06
CA LEU A 44 16.43 -12.64 8.63
C LEU A 44 16.84 -13.82 9.52
N PRO A 45 16.06 -14.13 10.56
CA PRO A 45 16.27 -15.33 11.36
C PRO A 45 16.30 -16.57 10.47
N ASP A 46 17.29 -17.45 10.70
CA ASP A 46 17.52 -18.69 9.96
C ASP A 46 17.70 -18.48 8.45
N HIS A 47 17.97 -17.25 8.01
CA HIS A 47 18.10 -16.88 6.58
C HIS A 47 16.89 -17.32 5.75
N ASP A 48 15.71 -17.27 6.35
CA ASP A 48 14.47 -17.78 5.75
C ASP A 48 13.48 -16.64 5.51
N LEU A 49 13.06 -16.48 4.25
CA LEU A 49 12.07 -15.48 3.87
C LEU A 49 10.72 -15.67 4.58
N HIS A 50 10.39 -16.89 5.02
CA HIS A 50 9.18 -17.14 5.80
C HIS A 50 9.19 -16.44 7.15
N ASN A 51 10.38 -16.11 7.66
CA ASN A 51 10.53 -15.38 8.93
C ASN A 51 10.43 -13.86 8.76
N MET A 52 10.26 -13.38 7.54
CA MET A 52 10.07 -11.96 7.25
C MET A 52 8.71 -11.50 7.73
N LYS A 53 8.68 -10.35 8.39
CA LYS A 53 7.45 -9.66 8.75
C LYS A 53 7.38 -8.35 7.98
N VAL A 54 6.20 -8.05 7.48
CA VAL A 54 5.95 -6.84 6.70
C VAL A 54 4.75 -6.11 7.31
N ASN A 55 4.96 -4.89 7.75
CA ASN A 55 3.88 -4.02 8.22
C ASN A 55 3.62 -2.97 7.15
N VAL A 56 2.42 -3.00 6.58
CA VAL A 56 1.96 -2.02 5.61
C VAL A 56 1.09 -1.01 6.32
N ARG A 57 1.47 0.26 6.27
CA ARG A 57 0.64 1.36 6.78
C ARG A 57 0.18 2.20 5.61
N LEU A 58 -1.13 2.36 5.50
CA LEU A 58 -1.77 3.10 4.41
C LEU A 58 -2.50 4.31 4.98
N ALA A 59 -2.19 5.49 4.46
CA ALA A 59 -2.89 6.73 4.81
C ALA A 59 -3.86 7.06 3.69
N VAL A 60 -5.16 7.03 4.00
CA VAL A 60 -6.23 7.19 3.01
C VAL A 60 -7.06 8.43 3.31
N PRO A 61 -7.55 9.15 2.26
CA PRO A 61 -8.32 10.38 2.45
C PRO A 61 -9.77 10.13 2.84
N CYS A 62 -10.28 8.93 2.57
CA CYS A 62 -11.68 8.56 2.83
C CYS A 62 -11.86 7.05 2.70
N ASP A 63 -13.07 6.58 2.99
CA ASP A 63 -13.48 5.17 2.75
C ASP A 63 -12.57 4.14 3.43
N LYS A 64 -12.01 4.49 4.57
CA LYS A 64 -11.09 3.62 5.32
C LYS A 64 -11.66 2.23 5.55
N GLU A 65 -12.95 2.14 5.83
CA GLU A 65 -13.67 0.89 6.10
C GLU A 65 -13.87 0.02 4.85
N LEU A 66 -13.72 0.62 3.65
CA LEU A 66 -13.92 -0.08 2.37
C LEU A 66 -12.63 -0.67 1.81
N VAL A 67 -11.49 -0.43 2.44
CA VAL A 67 -10.23 -1.00 1.97
C VAL A 67 -10.25 -2.51 2.12
N ASP A 68 -10.07 -3.21 1.01
CA ASP A 68 -9.96 -4.67 1.00
C ASP A 68 -8.55 -5.07 1.42
N ILE A 69 -8.39 -5.36 2.71
CA ILE A 69 -7.10 -5.69 3.33
C ILE A 69 -6.48 -6.94 2.68
N GLU A 70 -7.28 -7.96 2.42
CA GLU A 70 -6.76 -9.20 1.81
C GLU A 70 -6.24 -8.96 0.39
N ARG A 71 -6.89 -8.09 -0.37
CA ARG A 71 -6.41 -7.71 -1.71
C ARG A 71 -5.06 -6.98 -1.62
N VAL A 72 -4.90 -6.09 -0.64
CA VAL A 72 -3.63 -5.38 -0.44
C VAL A 72 -2.51 -6.35 -0.09
N LYS A 73 -2.78 -7.32 0.77
CA LYS A 73 -1.79 -8.34 1.17
C LYS A 73 -1.28 -9.17 0.00
N GLU A 74 -2.09 -9.36 -1.05
CA GLU A 74 -1.69 -10.11 -2.23
C GLU A 74 -0.48 -9.51 -2.95
N GLU A 75 -0.21 -8.21 -2.76
CA GLU A 75 0.95 -7.56 -3.37
C GLU A 75 2.28 -8.02 -2.74
N ILE A 76 2.24 -8.63 -1.57
CA ILE A 76 3.44 -9.07 -0.84
C ILE A 76 3.36 -10.58 -0.64
N PRO A 77 4.01 -11.37 -1.51
CA PRO A 77 3.83 -12.83 -1.52
C PRO A 77 4.66 -13.58 -0.49
N TYR A 78 5.55 -12.90 0.25
CA TYR A 78 6.46 -13.56 1.19
C TYR A 78 6.29 -13.01 2.61
N GLY A 79 6.48 -13.88 3.59
CA GLY A 79 6.47 -13.51 4.99
C GLY A 79 5.07 -13.34 5.56
N THR A 80 5.01 -12.72 6.73
CA THR A 80 3.75 -12.43 7.42
C THR A 80 3.44 -10.95 7.25
N VAL A 81 2.31 -10.65 6.62
CA VAL A 81 1.91 -9.29 6.27
C VAL A 81 0.79 -8.82 7.19
N THR A 82 0.97 -7.64 7.78
CA THR A 82 -0.09 -6.92 8.48
C THR A 82 -0.36 -5.59 7.78
N VAL A 83 -1.62 -5.17 7.76
CA VAL A 83 -2.02 -3.92 7.11
C VAL A 83 -2.77 -3.06 8.12
N GLU A 84 -2.32 -1.83 8.27
CA GLU A 84 -2.96 -0.80 9.08
C GLU A 84 -3.41 0.33 8.17
N VAL A 85 -4.66 0.76 8.31
CA VAL A 85 -5.21 1.86 7.52
C VAL A 85 -5.50 3.02 8.44
N ILE A 86 -4.93 4.17 8.15
CA ILE A 86 -5.08 5.40 8.93
C ILE A 86 -5.60 6.54 8.04
N ASP A 87 -6.06 7.60 8.65
CA ASP A 87 -6.47 8.80 7.93
C ASP A 87 -5.25 9.56 7.41
N GLY A 88 -5.35 10.06 6.20
CA GLY A 88 -4.29 10.84 5.54
C GLY A 88 -4.51 10.88 4.04
N GLY A 89 -3.43 10.94 3.28
CA GLY A 89 -3.56 11.05 1.83
C GLY A 89 -4.24 12.34 1.39
N MET A 90 -4.82 12.33 0.18
CA MET A 90 -5.51 13.50 -0.35
C MET A 90 -6.64 13.07 -1.27
N ALA A 91 -7.82 13.67 -1.10
CA ALA A 91 -8.88 13.63 -2.10
C ALA A 91 -8.94 15.02 -2.73
N THR A 92 -8.79 15.09 -4.03
CA THR A 92 -8.78 16.37 -4.76
C THR A 92 -9.42 16.21 -6.13
N THR A 93 -9.85 17.32 -6.72
CA THR A 93 -10.47 17.24 -8.05
C THR A 93 -9.51 16.71 -9.10
N SER A 94 -10.01 15.82 -9.95
CA SER A 94 -9.32 15.40 -11.17
C SER A 94 -9.55 16.39 -12.33
N GLY A 95 -10.44 17.36 -12.13
CA GLY A 95 -10.80 18.35 -13.14
C GLY A 95 -11.93 17.95 -14.05
N ILE A 96 -12.36 16.70 -14.04
CA ILE A 96 -13.42 16.19 -14.90
C ILE A 96 -14.12 14.99 -14.28
N LEU A 97 -15.43 14.88 -14.52
CA LEU A 97 -16.23 13.70 -14.17
C LEU A 97 -16.45 12.87 -15.44
N LEU A 98 -16.05 11.59 -15.39
CA LEU A 98 -16.21 10.65 -16.50
C LEU A 98 -17.17 9.53 -16.08
N GLU A 99 -18.39 9.55 -16.60
CA GLU A 99 -19.41 8.55 -16.27
C GLU A 99 -19.02 7.15 -16.76
N ASP A 100 -18.31 7.05 -17.89
CA ASP A 100 -17.83 5.79 -18.44
C ASP A 100 -16.69 5.16 -17.65
N LYS A 101 -16.15 5.87 -16.66
CA LYS A 101 -15.12 5.40 -15.74
C LYS A 101 -15.66 5.17 -14.32
N ASP A 102 -16.97 5.07 -14.17
CA ASP A 102 -17.65 4.86 -12.90
C ASP A 102 -17.48 6.00 -11.88
N ASP A 103 -17.19 7.22 -12.35
CA ASP A 103 -17.06 8.37 -11.47
C ASP A 103 -18.39 8.74 -10.83
N LYS A 104 -18.40 8.81 -9.50
CA LYS A 104 -19.52 9.31 -8.71
C LYS A 104 -19.43 10.81 -8.50
N ASN A 105 -18.22 11.35 -8.59
CA ASN A 105 -17.89 12.77 -8.48
C ASN A 105 -16.59 13.02 -9.25
N ASP A 106 -16.02 14.22 -9.12
CA ASP A 106 -14.80 14.59 -9.84
C ASP A 106 -13.52 14.39 -9.02
N LEU A 107 -13.60 13.69 -7.89
CA LEU A 107 -12.44 13.50 -7.03
C LEU A 107 -11.55 12.35 -7.49
N MET A 108 -10.27 12.53 -7.32
CA MET A 108 -9.28 11.46 -7.35
C MET A 108 -8.77 11.22 -5.94
N TYR A 109 -8.43 9.97 -5.64
CA TYR A 109 -7.92 9.55 -4.33
C TYR A 109 -6.44 9.28 -4.40
N ILE A 110 -5.69 9.91 -3.52
CA ILE A 110 -4.24 9.72 -3.40
C ILE A 110 -3.95 9.10 -2.04
N VAL A 111 -3.28 7.96 -2.04
CA VAL A 111 -2.94 7.18 -0.86
C VAL A 111 -1.43 7.15 -0.68
N ASN A 112 -0.97 7.29 0.55
CA ASN A 112 0.43 7.11 0.90
C ASN A 112 0.62 5.77 1.58
N ALA A 113 1.73 5.10 1.28
CA ALA A 113 2.10 3.84 1.92
C ALA A 113 3.47 3.95 2.57
N ALA A 114 3.60 3.31 3.73
CA ALA A 114 4.88 3.00 4.35
C ALA A 114 4.92 1.48 4.56
N VAL A 115 5.93 0.83 4.03
CA VAL A 115 6.11 -0.61 4.11
C VAL A 115 7.35 -0.89 4.95
N GLU A 116 7.15 -1.36 6.17
CA GLU A 116 8.22 -1.72 7.10
C GLU A 116 8.52 -3.20 6.95
N VAL A 117 9.78 -3.54 6.73
CA VAL A 117 10.22 -4.93 6.54
C VAL A 117 11.24 -5.29 7.61
N GLY A 118 11.03 -6.43 8.23
CA GLY A 118 11.92 -6.91 9.29
C GLY A 118 11.49 -8.27 9.83
N TYR A 119 11.62 -8.44 11.14
CA TYR A 119 11.24 -9.69 11.78
C TYR A 119 10.85 -9.49 13.26
#